data_0a34d2fe36d2221da7e1ceba4a1315ff
#
_entry.id   0a34d2fe36d2221da7e1ceba4a1315ff
#
_cell.length_a   1.000
_cell.length_b   1.000
_cell.length_c   1.000
_cell.angle_alpha   90.00
_cell.angle_beta   90.00
_cell.angle_gamma   90.00
#
_symmetry.space_group_name_H-M   'P 1'
#
loop_
_entity.id
_entity.type
_entity.pdbx_description
1 polymer ?
#
loop_
_entity_poly.entity_id
_entity_poly.type
_entity_poly.pdbx_seq_one_letter_code
_entity_poly.pdbx_strand_id
1 'polypeptide(L)'
;MPNRRQYITSFSNPKVKWVAGLKEKRNRDEEKKFFIEGYREIKKAITSNSNSPIPCLPVNITSLFISPECFLGENEEALINSVKCPIFELPRKIFEKISYRDRPDGLIAVAETPDAHVPWDKIKSIDTNPILIIEGVEKPGNLGTILRTAEGAGVGLVIVTDPRIDLFNPNVVRASTGTIFTLPVYIGDLKEVLTKFQSKGYKRYAVTPEGKTLYTSINMKEKSVFLFGSEQYGLSDDAKQLSDDTLHLPMLGEADSLNLAMSCGIVLYESIRQRNK
;
A
#
# COMPACT_ATOMS: atom_id res chain seq x y z
N MET A 1 -9.76 4.97 -31.87
CA MET A 1 -11.19 4.60 -31.89
C MET A 1 -11.70 4.72 -30.47
N PRO A 2 -12.87 5.29 -30.19
CA PRO A 2 -13.42 5.31 -28.84
C PRO A 2 -13.57 3.85 -28.35
N ASN A 3 -13.16 3.61 -27.10
CA ASN A 3 -13.29 2.30 -26.46
C ASN A 3 -14.76 1.84 -26.52
N ARG A 4 -15.07 0.83 -27.33
CA ARG A 4 -16.45 0.32 -27.47
C ARG A 4 -16.85 -0.35 -26.15
N ARG A 5 -17.78 0.25 -25.43
CA ARG A 5 -18.38 -0.33 -24.22
C ARG A 5 -19.17 -1.59 -24.58
N GLN A 6 -18.94 -2.65 -23.82
CA GLN A 6 -19.72 -3.87 -23.91
C GLN A 6 -20.70 -3.92 -22.74
N TYR A 7 -21.99 -3.89 -23.04
CA TYR A 7 -23.03 -3.95 -22.02
C TYR A 7 -23.29 -5.40 -21.58
N ILE A 8 -23.28 -5.66 -20.29
CA ILE A 8 -23.49 -6.99 -19.69
C ILE A 8 -24.63 -6.93 -18.67
N THR A 9 -25.70 -7.65 -18.92
CA THR A 9 -26.92 -7.62 -18.10
C THR A 9 -27.12 -8.86 -17.25
N SER A 10 -26.25 -9.87 -17.36
CA SER A 10 -26.42 -11.12 -16.64
C SER A 10 -25.31 -11.36 -15.63
N PHE A 11 -25.69 -11.72 -14.42
CA PHE A 11 -24.76 -12.16 -13.38
C PHE A 11 -24.05 -13.48 -13.69
N SER A 12 -24.65 -14.30 -14.57
CA SER A 12 -24.04 -15.55 -15.03
C SER A 12 -22.94 -15.35 -16.08
N ASN A 13 -22.76 -14.12 -16.59
CA ASN A 13 -21.71 -13.81 -17.55
C ASN A 13 -20.32 -14.18 -17.01
N PRO A 14 -19.50 -14.93 -17.78
CA PRO A 14 -18.17 -15.36 -17.32
C PRO A 14 -17.27 -14.22 -16.84
N LYS A 15 -17.33 -13.05 -17.48
CA LYS A 15 -16.51 -11.87 -17.09
C LYS A 15 -16.94 -11.30 -15.73
N VAL A 16 -18.24 -11.31 -15.42
CA VAL A 16 -18.77 -10.87 -14.12
C VAL A 16 -18.35 -11.83 -13.02
N LYS A 17 -18.46 -13.14 -13.26
CA LYS A 17 -18.01 -14.17 -12.32
C LYS A 17 -16.49 -14.09 -12.08
N TRP A 18 -15.74 -13.89 -13.16
CA TRP A 18 -14.30 -13.77 -13.11
C TRP A 18 -13.86 -12.58 -12.24
N VAL A 19 -14.35 -11.36 -12.50
CA VAL A 19 -13.96 -10.19 -11.69
C VAL A 19 -14.43 -10.31 -10.23
N ALA A 20 -15.61 -10.88 -9.99
CA ALA A 20 -16.08 -11.16 -8.64
C ALA A 20 -15.15 -12.14 -7.90
N GLY A 21 -14.61 -13.12 -8.61
CA GLY A 21 -13.65 -14.10 -8.07
C GLY A 21 -12.34 -13.49 -7.62
N LEU A 22 -11.90 -12.35 -8.17
CA LEU A 22 -10.67 -11.67 -7.77
C LEU A 22 -10.70 -11.08 -6.35
N LYS A 23 -11.84 -11.13 -5.66
CA LYS A 23 -11.92 -10.88 -4.22
C LYS A 23 -11.12 -11.90 -3.40
N GLU A 24 -11.02 -13.12 -3.90
CA GLU A 24 -10.32 -14.22 -3.26
C GLU A 24 -8.82 -14.24 -3.65
N LYS A 25 -7.95 -14.39 -2.66
CA LYS A 25 -6.48 -14.41 -2.88
C LYS A 25 -6.08 -15.49 -3.88
N ARG A 26 -6.63 -16.71 -3.74
CA ARG A 26 -6.32 -17.84 -4.63
C ARG A 26 -6.50 -17.46 -6.10
N ASN A 27 -7.63 -16.84 -6.44
CA ASN A 27 -7.93 -16.47 -7.83
C ASN A 27 -6.99 -15.37 -8.32
N ARG A 28 -6.61 -14.39 -7.46
CA ARG A 28 -5.60 -13.37 -7.83
C ARG A 28 -4.24 -13.99 -8.11
N ASP A 29 -3.83 -14.99 -7.32
CA ASP A 29 -2.56 -15.67 -7.49
C ASP A 29 -2.53 -16.54 -8.76
N GLU A 30 -3.64 -17.23 -9.07
CA GLU A 30 -3.79 -18.06 -10.28
C GLU A 30 -3.83 -17.20 -11.56
N GLU A 31 -4.61 -16.12 -11.55
CA GLU A 31 -4.82 -15.23 -12.68
C GLU A 31 -3.69 -14.20 -12.86
N LYS A 32 -2.84 -14.02 -11.85
CA LYS A 32 -1.86 -12.92 -11.78
C LYS A 32 -2.51 -11.55 -12.01
N LYS A 33 -3.68 -11.35 -11.42
CA LYS A 33 -4.48 -10.13 -11.55
C LYS A 33 -5.11 -9.75 -10.21
N PHE A 34 -5.34 -8.45 -10.05
CA PHE A 34 -6.08 -7.90 -8.93
C PHE A 34 -7.05 -6.84 -9.41
N PHE A 35 -8.01 -6.45 -8.58
CA PHE A 35 -8.90 -5.37 -8.92
C PHE A 35 -8.69 -4.13 -8.04
N ILE A 36 -8.93 -2.98 -8.64
CA ILE A 36 -8.85 -1.67 -8.02
C ILE A 36 -10.25 -1.08 -8.06
N GLU A 37 -10.86 -0.86 -6.91
CA GLU A 37 -12.19 -0.28 -6.84
C GLU A 37 -12.14 1.16 -6.35
N GLY A 38 -12.76 2.04 -7.11
CA GLY A 38 -12.96 3.43 -6.74
C GLY A 38 -12.21 4.42 -7.64
N TYR A 39 -12.86 5.58 -7.84
CA TYR A 39 -12.32 6.66 -8.66
C TYR A 39 -10.92 7.10 -8.23
N ARG A 40 -10.72 7.31 -6.92
CA ARG A 40 -9.44 7.81 -6.38
C ARG A 40 -8.32 6.82 -6.58
N GLU A 41 -8.60 5.56 -6.30
CA GLU A 41 -7.66 4.45 -6.39
C GLU A 41 -7.23 4.22 -7.84
N ILE A 42 -8.20 4.19 -8.76
CA ILE A 42 -7.93 4.03 -10.20
C ILE A 42 -7.17 5.24 -10.76
N LYS A 43 -7.55 6.46 -10.37
CA LYS A 43 -6.83 7.68 -10.78
C LYS A 43 -5.37 7.63 -10.36
N LYS A 44 -5.07 7.27 -9.10
CA LYS A 44 -3.70 7.12 -8.60
C LYS A 44 -2.93 6.03 -9.35
N ALA A 45 -3.57 4.89 -9.62
CA ALA A 45 -2.97 3.81 -10.38
C ALA A 45 -2.55 4.23 -11.81
N ILE A 46 -3.37 5.06 -12.48
CA ILE A 46 -3.07 5.57 -13.84
C ILE A 46 -1.98 6.65 -13.80
N THR A 47 -1.96 7.49 -12.76
CA THR A 47 -1.05 8.64 -12.66
C THR A 47 0.24 8.33 -11.90
N SER A 48 0.49 7.06 -11.54
CA SER A 48 1.70 6.66 -10.83
C SER A 48 2.96 7.11 -11.56
N ASN A 49 3.85 7.80 -10.82
CA ASN A 49 5.02 8.44 -11.42
C ASN A 49 6.19 7.46 -11.55
N SER A 50 6.50 7.04 -12.77
CA SER A 50 7.64 6.16 -13.08
C SER A 50 9.01 6.87 -13.08
N ASN A 51 9.04 8.21 -12.97
CA ASN A 51 10.26 9.00 -13.07
C ASN A 51 10.96 9.28 -11.73
N SER A 52 10.41 8.77 -10.62
CA SER A 52 11.05 8.88 -9.30
C SER A 52 12.38 8.11 -9.26
N PRO A 53 13.39 8.57 -8.50
CA PRO A 53 14.63 7.81 -8.23
C PRO A 53 14.37 6.41 -7.67
N ILE A 54 13.28 6.27 -6.91
CA ILE A 54 12.72 4.98 -6.46
C ILE A 54 11.38 4.85 -7.18
N PRO A 55 11.24 3.93 -8.15
CA PRO A 55 9.99 3.80 -8.92
C PRO A 55 8.85 3.29 -8.04
N CYS A 56 7.63 3.69 -8.33
CA CYS A 56 6.43 3.05 -7.78
C CYS A 56 6.15 1.74 -8.51
N LEU A 57 5.30 0.88 -7.93
CA LEU A 57 4.86 -0.35 -8.58
C LEU A 57 4.11 -0.01 -9.88
N PRO A 58 4.50 -0.60 -11.02
CA PRO A 58 3.83 -0.34 -12.29
C PRO A 58 2.42 -0.95 -12.28
N VAL A 59 1.43 -0.23 -12.81
CA VAL A 59 0.06 -0.71 -12.92
C VAL A 59 -0.35 -0.79 -14.39
N ASN A 60 -0.60 -2.00 -14.86
CA ASN A 60 -1.12 -2.26 -16.21
C ASN A 60 -2.60 -2.66 -16.10
N ILE A 61 -3.52 -1.70 -16.39
CA ILE A 61 -4.96 -1.95 -16.37
C ILE A 61 -5.35 -2.72 -17.61
N THR A 62 -5.95 -3.90 -17.44
CA THR A 62 -6.35 -4.81 -18.52
C THR A 62 -7.83 -4.76 -18.84
N SER A 63 -8.68 -4.29 -17.93
CA SER A 63 -10.11 -4.08 -18.18
C SER A 63 -10.73 -3.15 -17.17
N LEU A 64 -11.85 -2.52 -17.53
CA LEU A 64 -12.62 -1.63 -16.70
C LEU A 64 -14.07 -2.08 -16.65
N PHE A 65 -14.64 -2.21 -15.45
CA PHE A 65 -16.05 -2.47 -15.20
C PHE A 65 -16.67 -1.20 -14.63
N ILE A 66 -17.74 -0.75 -15.25
CA ILE A 66 -18.39 0.52 -14.86
C ILE A 66 -19.87 0.35 -14.62
N SER A 67 -20.44 1.18 -13.77
CA SER A 67 -21.87 1.36 -13.58
C SER A 67 -22.19 2.85 -13.47
N PRO A 68 -22.59 3.50 -14.57
CA PRO A 68 -22.90 4.95 -14.55
C PRO A 68 -23.98 5.32 -13.52
N GLU A 69 -24.90 4.39 -13.22
CA GLU A 69 -25.92 4.59 -12.19
C GLU A 69 -25.35 4.77 -10.76
N CYS A 70 -24.10 4.41 -10.55
CA CYS A 70 -23.40 4.49 -9.25
C CYS A 70 -22.41 5.67 -9.19
N PHE A 71 -22.18 6.42 -10.26
CA PHE A 71 -21.21 7.52 -10.28
C PHE A 71 -21.58 8.57 -9.24
N LEU A 72 -20.55 9.09 -8.55
CA LEU A 72 -20.71 10.06 -7.46
C LEU A 72 -20.28 11.48 -7.84
N GLY A 73 -19.60 11.64 -8.99
CA GLY A 73 -19.06 12.91 -9.46
C GLY A 73 -19.29 13.12 -10.95
N GLU A 74 -18.54 14.07 -11.52
CA GLU A 74 -18.63 14.45 -12.93
C GLU A 74 -17.38 14.05 -13.73
N ASN A 75 -16.37 13.48 -13.06
CA ASN A 75 -15.05 13.21 -13.66
C ASN A 75 -14.83 11.76 -14.08
N GLU A 76 -15.79 10.87 -13.82
CA GLU A 76 -15.68 9.44 -14.09
C GLU A 76 -15.50 9.16 -15.60
N GLU A 77 -16.25 9.86 -16.44
CA GLU A 77 -16.13 9.73 -17.89
C GLU A 77 -14.75 10.16 -18.43
N ALA A 78 -14.17 11.22 -17.88
CA ALA A 78 -12.82 11.65 -18.25
C ALA A 78 -11.78 10.59 -17.86
N LEU A 79 -11.91 9.99 -16.68
CA LEU A 79 -11.06 8.90 -16.22
C LEU A 79 -11.19 7.67 -17.11
N ILE A 80 -12.42 7.24 -17.43
CA ILE A 80 -12.72 6.11 -18.30
C ILE A 80 -12.08 6.30 -19.69
N ASN A 81 -12.17 7.50 -20.25
CA ASN A 81 -11.61 7.81 -21.56
C ASN A 81 -10.08 7.88 -21.56
N SER A 82 -9.44 8.06 -20.41
CA SER A 82 -7.98 8.06 -20.30
C SER A 82 -7.35 6.66 -20.34
N VAL A 83 -8.15 5.61 -20.14
CA VAL A 83 -7.66 4.21 -20.08
C VAL A 83 -7.87 3.52 -21.44
N LYS A 84 -6.84 2.85 -21.93
CA LYS A 84 -6.89 2.10 -23.19
C LYS A 84 -7.06 0.60 -22.93
N CYS A 85 -8.23 0.20 -22.47
CA CYS A 85 -8.57 -1.20 -22.23
C CYS A 85 -10.05 -1.48 -22.56
N PRO A 86 -10.46 -2.76 -22.67
CA PRO A 86 -11.89 -3.12 -22.78
C PRO A 86 -12.71 -2.59 -21.61
N ILE A 87 -13.89 -2.04 -21.91
CA ILE A 87 -14.82 -1.47 -20.92
C ILE A 87 -16.10 -2.29 -20.91
N PHE A 88 -16.51 -2.75 -19.74
CA PHE A 88 -17.73 -3.50 -19.49
C PHE A 88 -18.68 -2.66 -18.65
N GLU A 89 -19.82 -2.31 -19.22
CA GLU A 89 -20.86 -1.55 -18.53
C GLU A 89 -21.90 -2.49 -17.92
N LEU A 90 -22.20 -2.31 -16.63
CA LEU A 90 -23.07 -3.16 -15.82
C LEU A 90 -24.21 -2.34 -15.22
N PRO A 91 -25.44 -2.89 -15.14
CA PRO A 91 -26.48 -2.32 -14.30
C PRO A 91 -26.06 -2.31 -12.82
N ARG A 92 -26.53 -1.35 -12.06
CA ARG A 92 -26.24 -1.18 -10.63
C ARG A 92 -26.32 -2.49 -9.83
N LYS A 93 -27.41 -3.26 -10.00
CA LYS A 93 -27.63 -4.53 -9.27
C LYS A 93 -26.52 -5.56 -9.48
N ILE A 94 -25.90 -5.58 -10.67
CA ILE A 94 -24.79 -6.49 -10.97
C ILE A 94 -23.50 -5.93 -10.42
N PHE A 95 -23.29 -4.62 -10.58
CA PHE A 95 -22.10 -3.95 -10.09
C PHE A 95 -21.94 -4.08 -8.56
N GLU A 96 -23.00 -3.84 -7.79
CA GLU A 96 -23.03 -3.98 -6.32
C GLU A 96 -22.60 -5.38 -5.86
N LYS A 97 -22.93 -6.43 -6.62
CA LYS A 97 -22.51 -7.81 -6.28
C LYS A 97 -21.04 -8.09 -6.49
N ILE A 98 -20.41 -7.43 -7.48
CA ILE A 98 -18.97 -7.57 -7.74
C ILE A 98 -18.14 -6.60 -6.89
N SER A 99 -18.74 -5.51 -6.41
CA SER A 99 -18.11 -4.53 -5.56
C SER A 99 -17.63 -5.13 -4.23
N TYR A 100 -16.51 -4.65 -3.74
CA TYR A 100 -16.01 -4.91 -2.39
C TYR A 100 -16.58 -3.92 -1.36
N ARG A 101 -17.05 -2.75 -1.85
CA ARG A 101 -17.64 -1.69 -1.03
C ARG A 101 -19.14 -1.86 -0.90
N ASP A 102 -19.69 -1.53 0.28
CA ASP A 102 -21.14 -1.50 0.50
C ASP A 102 -21.84 -0.40 -0.33
N ARG A 103 -21.12 0.69 -0.58
CA ARG A 103 -21.55 1.82 -1.42
C ARG A 103 -20.53 2.08 -2.50
N PRO A 104 -20.64 1.38 -3.65
CA PRO A 104 -19.71 1.53 -4.74
C PRO A 104 -19.89 2.88 -5.46
N ASP A 105 -18.80 3.39 -6.03
CA ASP A 105 -18.79 4.59 -6.88
C ASP A 105 -18.82 4.28 -8.38
N GLY A 106 -19.14 3.05 -8.73
CA GLY A 106 -19.37 2.63 -10.12
C GLY A 106 -18.12 2.35 -10.94
N LEU A 107 -16.94 2.23 -10.34
CA LEU A 107 -15.69 1.98 -11.05
C LEU A 107 -14.87 0.84 -10.43
N ILE A 108 -14.59 -0.19 -11.23
CA ILE A 108 -13.65 -1.27 -10.90
C ILE A 108 -12.70 -1.47 -12.09
N ALA A 109 -11.41 -1.31 -11.88
CA ALA A 109 -10.38 -1.70 -12.84
C ALA A 109 -9.77 -3.05 -12.45
N VAL A 110 -9.43 -3.86 -13.44
CA VAL A 110 -8.60 -5.06 -13.25
C VAL A 110 -7.23 -4.78 -13.83
N ALA A 111 -6.19 -5.06 -13.05
CA ALA A 111 -4.81 -4.86 -13.43
C ALA A 111 -3.98 -6.15 -13.26
N GLU A 112 -2.88 -6.23 -13.98
CA GLU A 112 -1.87 -7.27 -13.78
C GLU A 112 -1.16 -7.07 -12.45
N THR A 113 -0.90 -8.14 -11.72
CA THR A 113 -0.14 -8.10 -10.47
C THR A 113 1.34 -7.88 -10.79
N PRO A 114 1.92 -6.72 -10.42
CA PRO A 114 3.33 -6.47 -10.65
C PRO A 114 4.19 -7.30 -9.70
N ASP A 115 5.44 -7.51 -10.08
CA ASP A 115 6.44 -7.98 -9.13
C ASP A 115 6.71 -6.89 -8.11
N ALA A 116 6.44 -7.20 -6.84
CA ALA A 116 6.59 -6.27 -5.73
C ALA A 116 7.93 -6.43 -4.97
N HIS A 117 8.84 -7.31 -5.41
CA HIS A 117 10.16 -7.42 -4.79
C HIS A 117 11.01 -6.18 -5.04
N VAL A 118 11.87 -5.83 -4.08
CA VAL A 118 12.71 -4.63 -4.20
C VAL A 118 13.62 -4.73 -5.42
N PRO A 119 13.46 -3.86 -6.42
CA PRO A 119 14.29 -3.88 -7.62
C PRO A 119 15.58 -3.07 -7.38
N TRP A 120 16.51 -3.59 -6.58
CA TRP A 120 17.74 -2.89 -6.21
C TRP A 120 18.53 -2.37 -7.41
N ASP A 121 18.49 -3.07 -8.53
CA ASP A 121 19.12 -2.71 -9.80
C ASP A 121 18.49 -1.48 -10.47
N LYS A 122 17.21 -1.23 -10.20
CA LYS A 122 16.43 -0.09 -10.78
C LYS A 122 16.41 1.13 -9.88
N ILE A 123 16.80 0.99 -8.61
CA ILE A 123 16.84 2.11 -7.66
C ILE A 123 18.11 2.92 -7.91
N LYS A 124 17.96 4.09 -8.57
CA LYS A 124 19.07 4.96 -8.96
C LYS A 124 19.77 5.59 -7.75
N SER A 125 19.00 6.06 -6.79
CA SER A 125 19.53 6.58 -5.54
C SER A 125 18.51 6.35 -4.42
N ILE A 126 19.03 6.14 -3.20
CA ILE A 126 18.22 6.15 -1.99
C ILE A 126 18.70 7.38 -1.23
N ASP A 127 18.05 8.50 -1.46
CA ASP A 127 18.30 9.75 -0.74
C ASP A 127 16.98 10.32 -0.23
N THR A 128 16.26 9.45 0.46
CA THR A 128 14.95 9.76 1.05
C THR A 128 14.97 9.47 2.55
N ASN A 129 14.25 10.26 3.31
CA ASN A 129 14.17 10.14 4.76
C ASN A 129 12.78 10.61 5.26
N PRO A 130 12.08 9.83 6.07
CA PRO A 130 12.47 8.51 6.57
C PRO A 130 12.15 7.37 5.60
N ILE A 131 12.68 6.18 5.91
CA ILE A 131 12.30 4.90 5.32
C ILE A 131 11.52 4.12 6.37
N LEU A 132 10.52 3.37 5.93
CA LEU A 132 9.68 2.56 6.78
C LEU A 132 9.80 1.07 6.42
N ILE A 133 10.04 0.23 7.42
CA ILE A 133 10.02 -1.23 7.29
C ILE A 133 8.92 -1.79 8.17
N ILE A 134 8.07 -2.65 7.60
CA ILE A 134 6.99 -3.32 8.32
C ILE A 134 7.22 -4.82 8.20
N GLU A 135 7.53 -5.45 9.33
CA GLU A 135 7.77 -6.89 9.41
C GLU A 135 6.50 -7.64 9.83
N GLY A 136 6.15 -8.68 9.09
CA GLY A 136 5.12 -9.63 9.49
C GLY A 136 3.71 -9.08 9.59
N VAL A 137 3.36 -8.00 8.86
CA VAL A 137 2.02 -7.39 8.93
C VAL A 137 0.92 -8.39 8.55
N GLU A 138 -0.14 -8.46 9.38
CA GLU A 138 -1.21 -9.46 9.26
C GLU A 138 -2.55 -8.86 8.82
N LYS A 139 -2.82 -7.60 9.18
CA LYS A 139 -4.12 -6.96 8.91
C LYS A 139 -4.06 -6.04 7.69
N PRO A 140 -4.83 -6.34 6.62
CA PRO A 140 -4.86 -5.51 5.40
C PRO A 140 -5.20 -4.04 5.68
N GLY A 141 -6.12 -3.79 6.64
CA GLY A 141 -6.51 -2.43 7.03
C GLY A 141 -5.36 -1.66 7.67
N ASN A 142 -4.53 -2.30 8.50
CA ASN A 142 -3.35 -1.67 9.10
C ASN A 142 -2.33 -1.31 8.03
N LEU A 143 -1.98 -2.25 7.14
CA LEU A 143 -1.05 -1.94 6.05
C LEU A 143 -1.55 -0.77 5.20
N GLY A 144 -2.81 -0.79 4.76
CA GLY A 144 -3.36 0.31 3.97
C GLY A 144 -3.33 1.65 4.70
N THR A 145 -3.65 1.67 6.00
CA THR A 145 -3.58 2.87 6.83
C THR A 145 -2.13 3.37 6.99
N ILE A 146 -1.18 2.45 7.18
CA ILE A 146 0.25 2.77 7.26
C ILE A 146 0.72 3.41 5.95
N LEU A 147 0.39 2.83 4.79
CA LEU A 147 0.79 3.37 3.49
C LEU A 147 0.23 4.78 3.27
N ARG A 148 -1.03 5.02 3.63
CA ARG A 148 -1.64 6.35 3.55
C ARG A 148 -0.96 7.34 4.48
N THR A 149 -0.64 6.95 5.70
CA THR A 149 0.05 7.80 6.68
C THR A 149 1.49 8.07 6.26
N ALA A 150 2.19 7.07 5.74
CA ALA A 150 3.55 7.17 5.25
C ALA A 150 3.66 8.16 4.07
N GLU A 151 2.74 8.07 3.11
CA GLU A 151 2.67 9.02 1.98
C GLU A 151 2.44 10.45 2.49
N GLY A 152 1.45 10.65 3.38
CA GLY A 152 1.18 11.95 3.99
C GLY A 152 2.34 12.50 4.84
N ALA A 153 3.19 11.62 5.38
CA ALA A 153 4.38 11.97 6.15
C ALA A 153 5.64 12.17 5.28
N GLY A 154 5.53 12.03 3.95
CA GLY A 154 6.66 12.17 3.04
C GLY A 154 7.69 11.05 3.14
N VAL A 155 7.29 9.85 3.57
CA VAL A 155 8.12 8.65 3.51
C VAL A 155 8.44 8.35 2.06
N GLY A 156 9.70 8.17 1.73
CA GLY A 156 10.10 7.96 0.34
C GLY A 156 10.13 6.49 -0.09
N LEU A 157 10.12 5.55 0.87
CA LEU A 157 10.14 4.12 0.60
C LEU A 157 9.54 3.35 1.78
N VAL A 158 8.65 2.42 1.48
CA VAL A 158 8.14 1.42 2.42
C VAL A 158 8.57 0.04 1.96
N ILE A 159 9.13 -0.76 2.87
CA ILE A 159 9.46 -2.16 2.61
C ILE A 159 8.70 -3.03 3.59
N VAL A 160 7.99 -4.02 3.06
CA VAL A 160 7.31 -5.04 3.85
C VAL A 160 8.18 -6.30 3.86
N THR A 161 8.56 -6.75 5.02
CA THR A 161 9.32 -8.00 5.19
C THR A 161 8.43 -9.07 5.81
N ASP A 162 8.60 -10.33 5.42
CA ASP A 162 7.75 -11.45 5.86
C ASP A 162 6.23 -11.13 5.79
N PRO A 163 5.68 -10.68 4.63
CA PRO A 163 4.29 -10.29 4.56
C PRO A 163 3.37 -11.51 4.79
N ARG A 164 2.49 -11.41 5.78
CA ARG A 164 1.44 -12.40 6.06
C ARG A 164 0.19 -12.16 5.24
N ILE A 165 0.16 -11.06 4.50
CA ILE A 165 -0.95 -10.64 3.66
C ILE A 165 -0.47 -10.33 2.23
N ASP A 166 -1.40 -10.39 1.31
CA ASP A 166 -1.20 -9.97 -0.06
C ASP A 166 -1.27 -8.43 -0.18
N LEU A 167 -0.23 -7.80 -0.74
CA LEU A 167 -0.19 -6.34 -0.95
C LEU A 167 -1.35 -5.83 -1.80
N PHE A 168 -1.81 -6.64 -2.75
CA PHE A 168 -2.92 -6.31 -3.65
C PHE A 168 -4.27 -6.82 -3.14
N ASN A 169 -4.36 -7.15 -1.86
CA ASN A 169 -5.65 -7.40 -1.21
C ASN A 169 -6.55 -6.17 -1.39
N PRO A 170 -7.82 -6.34 -1.79
CA PRO A 170 -8.74 -5.22 -2.02
C PRO A 170 -8.86 -4.26 -0.84
N ASN A 171 -8.75 -4.78 0.38
CA ASN A 171 -8.80 -3.96 1.57
C ASN A 171 -7.52 -3.13 1.80
N VAL A 172 -6.34 -3.62 1.38
CA VAL A 172 -5.09 -2.82 1.37
C VAL A 172 -5.24 -1.65 0.41
N VAL A 173 -5.65 -1.93 -0.83
CA VAL A 173 -5.85 -0.92 -1.88
C VAL A 173 -6.85 0.14 -1.41
N ARG A 174 -7.98 -0.28 -0.84
CA ARG A 174 -9.04 0.60 -0.33
C ARG A 174 -8.57 1.43 0.86
N ALA A 175 -7.98 0.79 1.87
CA ALA A 175 -7.57 1.46 3.11
C ALA A 175 -6.41 2.45 2.85
N SER A 176 -5.53 2.14 1.89
CA SER A 176 -4.51 3.07 1.43
C SER A 176 -5.06 4.22 0.60
N THR A 177 -6.33 4.19 0.19
CA THR A 177 -6.91 5.15 -0.80
C THR A 177 -6.07 5.25 -2.08
N GLY A 178 -5.48 4.12 -2.51
CA GLY A 178 -4.63 4.01 -3.68
C GLY A 178 -3.20 4.54 -3.51
N THR A 179 -2.75 4.91 -2.30
CA THR A 179 -1.36 5.36 -2.09
C THR A 179 -0.33 4.26 -2.36
N ILE A 180 -0.74 3.00 -2.31
CA ILE A 180 0.10 1.87 -2.75
C ILE A 180 0.64 2.03 -4.17
N PHE A 181 -0.01 2.82 -5.03
CA PHE A 181 0.40 3.06 -6.41
C PHE A 181 1.27 4.32 -6.58
N THR A 182 1.28 5.22 -5.59
CA THR A 182 1.98 6.51 -5.67
C THR A 182 3.16 6.62 -4.69
N LEU A 183 3.25 5.71 -3.74
CA LEU A 183 4.37 5.54 -2.82
C LEU A 183 5.19 4.32 -3.27
N PRO A 184 6.53 4.38 -3.33
CA PRO A 184 7.36 3.19 -3.51
C PRO A 184 7.14 2.19 -2.36
N VAL A 185 6.53 1.05 -2.67
CA VAL A 185 6.20 -0.02 -1.72
C VAL A 185 6.70 -1.34 -2.28
N TYR A 186 7.53 -2.05 -1.52
CA TYR A 186 8.14 -3.29 -1.98
C TYR A 186 8.16 -4.37 -0.90
N ILE A 187 8.37 -5.61 -1.33
CA ILE A 187 8.67 -6.76 -0.46
C ILE A 187 10.18 -6.98 -0.49
N GLY A 188 10.80 -7.19 0.66
CA GLY A 188 12.24 -7.46 0.75
C GLY A 188 12.60 -8.47 1.83
N ASP A 189 13.80 -9.05 1.71
CA ASP A 189 14.41 -9.82 2.79
C ASP A 189 14.92 -8.86 3.88
N LEU A 190 14.62 -9.15 5.15
CA LEU A 190 14.95 -8.27 6.27
C LEU A 190 16.45 -8.00 6.39
N LYS A 191 17.27 -9.05 6.32
CA LYS A 191 18.73 -8.94 6.50
C LYS A 191 19.38 -8.19 5.35
N GLU A 192 18.97 -8.51 4.11
CA GLU A 192 19.43 -7.81 2.92
C GLU A 192 19.10 -6.32 2.99
N VAL A 193 17.84 -6.00 3.29
CA VAL A 193 17.33 -4.62 3.38
C VAL A 193 18.09 -3.83 4.44
N LEU A 194 18.21 -4.35 5.66
CA LEU A 194 18.89 -3.65 6.76
C LEU A 194 20.38 -3.47 6.51
N THR A 195 21.05 -4.47 5.93
CA THR A 195 22.46 -4.37 5.53
C THR A 195 22.67 -3.30 4.46
N LYS A 196 21.76 -3.22 3.50
CA LYS A 196 21.80 -2.21 2.43
C LYS A 196 21.66 -0.79 2.99
N PHE A 197 20.72 -0.56 3.92
CA PHE A 197 20.56 0.75 4.53
C PHE A 197 21.73 1.13 5.46
N GLN A 198 22.28 0.16 6.19
CA GLN A 198 23.50 0.38 6.97
C GLN A 198 24.64 0.87 6.10
N SER A 199 24.89 0.22 4.98
CA SER A 199 25.98 0.60 4.05
C SER A 199 25.80 2.01 3.42
N LYS A 200 24.56 2.54 3.45
CA LYS A 200 24.20 3.89 2.97
C LYS A 200 24.13 4.94 4.09
N GLY A 201 24.55 4.60 5.31
CA GLY A 201 24.61 5.49 6.45
C GLY A 201 23.27 5.80 7.12
N TYR A 202 22.27 4.94 6.94
CA TYR A 202 21.01 5.06 7.66
C TYR A 202 21.14 4.50 9.08
N LYS A 203 20.60 5.23 10.06
CA LYS A 203 20.32 4.72 11.40
C LYS A 203 19.04 3.87 11.37
N ARG A 204 19.10 2.69 11.95
CA ARG A 204 17.99 1.71 11.96
C ARG A 204 17.41 1.63 13.36
N TYR A 205 16.15 1.94 13.51
CA TYR A 205 15.45 2.02 14.78
C TYR A 205 14.32 0.99 14.84
N ALA A 206 14.45 0.01 15.72
CA ALA A 206 13.38 -0.94 16.03
C ALA A 206 12.37 -0.29 16.98
N VAL A 207 11.13 -0.12 16.55
CA VAL A 207 10.07 0.45 17.41
C VAL A 207 9.30 -0.69 18.06
N THR A 208 9.41 -0.79 19.38
CA THR A 208 8.83 -1.88 20.20
C THR A 208 8.41 -1.35 21.57
N PRO A 209 7.38 -1.91 22.21
CA PRO A 209 6.97 -1.47 23.55
C PRO A 209 8.10 -1.52 24.60
N GLU A 210 8.99 -2.52 24.49
CA GLU A 210 10.13 -2.72 25.41
C GLU A 210 11.39 -1.93 24.98
N GLY A 211 11.27 -0.99 24.06
CA GLY A 211 12.38 -0.18 23.57
C GLY A 211 13.07 0.58 24.68
N LYS A 212 14.39 0.73 24.58
CA LYS A 212 15.23 1.38 25.62
C LYS A 212 15.13 2.90 25.57
N THR A 213 15.03 3.45 24.36
CA THR A 213 15.10 4.90 24.12
C THR A 213 13.72 5.46 23.81
N LEU A 214 13.35 6.56 24.45
CA LEU A 214 12.11 7.27 24.13
C LEU A 214 12.17 7.80 22.68
N TYR A 215 11.16 7.55 21.87
CA TYR A 215 11.14 7.88 20.44
C TYR A 215 11.44 9.35 20.13
N THR A 216 11.14 10.28 21.05
CA THR A 216 11.42 11.72 20.87
C THR A 216 12.85 12.11 21.20
N SER A 217 13.64 11.22 21.80
CA SER A 217 15.00 11.51 22.28
C SER A 217 16.08 11.33 21.20
N ILE A 218 15.73 10.76 20.05
CA ILE A 218 16.67 10.59 18.93
C ILE A 218 16.60 11.77 17.94
N ASN A 219 17.67 11.96 17.18
CA ASN A 219 17.73 12.95 16.10
C ASN A 219 17.13 12.38 14.81
N MET A 220 15.86 12.63 14.54
CA MET A 220 15.16 12.17 13.34
C MET A 220 15.42 13.03 12.08
N LYS A 221 16.30 14.05 12.17
CA LYS A 221 16.78 14.80 10.99
C LYS A 221 17.82 14.00 10.19
N GLU A 222 18.49 13.06 10.85
CA GLU A 222 19.44 12.14 10.20
C GLU A 222 18.70 11.09 9.37
N LYS A 223 19.43 10.47 8.42
CA LYS A 223 18.90 9.37 7.60
C LYS A 223 18.46 8.21 8.51
N SER A 224 17.18 7.94 8.54
CA SER A 224 16.56 7.01 9.47
C SER A 224 15.70 5.97 8.78
N VAL A 225 15.80 4.74 9.27
CA VAL A 225 14.88 3.63 8.97
C VAL A 225 14.13 3.29 10.25
N PHE A 226 12.80 3.31 10.21
CA PHE A 226 11.96 2.87 11.32
C PHE A 226 11.38 1.50 11.01
N LEU A 227 11.59 0.54 11.92
CA LEU A 227 11.09 -0.82 11.83
C LEU A 227 9.92 -1.01 12.80
N PHE A 228 8.83 -1.59 12.30
CA PHE A 228 7.67 -1.98 13.10
C PHE A 228 7.33 -3.44 12.84
N GLY A 229 7.01 -4.18 13.88
CA GLY A 229 6.69 -5.59 13.81
C GLY A 229 5.19 -5.88 13.65
N SER A 230 4.87 -7.17 13.59
CA SER A 230 3.48 -7.65 13.52
C SER A 230 2.66 -7.27 14.77
N GLU A 231 1.35 -7.30 14.61
CA GLU A 231 0.42 -6.96 15.70
C GLU A 231 0.46 -7.99 16.83
N GLN A 232 0.75 -9.23 16.51
CA GLN A 232 0.71 -10.34 17.49
C GLN A 232 2.09 -10.64 18.11
N TYR A 233 3.15 -10.64 17.29
CA TYR A 233 4.48 -11.12 17.71
C TYR A 233 5.51 -9.99 17.82
N GLY A 234 5.18 -8.77 17.40
CA GLY A 234 6.12 -7.66 17.35
C GLY A 234 7.22 -7.85 16.31
N LEU A 235 8.40 -7.29 16.57
CA LEU A 235 9.60 -7.45 15.75
C LEU A 235 10.34 -8.73 16.12
N SER A 236 10.92 -9.39 15.12
CA SER A 236 11.80 -10.54 15.30
C SER A 236 13.07 -10.16 16.08
N ASP A 237 13.75 -11.15 16.64
CA ASP A 237 15.04 -10.93 17.30
C ASP A 237 16.10 -10.45 16.31
N ASP A 238 16.09 -10.96 15.08
CA ASP A 238 16.96 -10.50 13.99
C ASP A 238 16.74 -9.00 13.70
N ALA A 239 15.49 -8.54 13.63
CA ALA A 239 15.17 -7.14 13.41
C ALA A 239 15.72 -6.23 14.54
N LYS A 240 15.57 -6.67 15.79
CA LYS A 240 16.09 -5.95 16.97
C LYS A 240 17.62 -5.92 17.00
N GLN A 241 18.28 -7.05 16.72
CA GLN A 241 19.75 -7.18 16.73
C GLN A 241 20.43 -6.41 15.58
N LEU A 242 19.78 -6.34 14.42
CA LEU A 242 20.28 -5.58 13.26
C LEU A 242 19.97 -4.10 13.33
N SER A 243 19.21 -3.63 14.32
CA SER A 243 18.92 -2.22 14.56
C SER A 243 20.01 -1.55 15.38
N ASP A 244 20.21 -0.26 15.18
CA ASP A 244 21.20 0.52 15.94
C ASP A 244 20.69 0.91 17.33
N ASP A 245 19.36 1.02 17.49
CA ASP A 245 18.70 1.29 18.77
C ASP A 245 17.24 0.78 18.76
N THR A 246 16.66 0.66 19.94
CA THR A 246 15.26 0.26 20.13
C THR A 246 14.47 1.41 20.78
N LEU A 247 13.39 1.81 20.12
CA LEU A 247 12.57 2.94 20.53
C LEU A 247 11.25 2.47 21.13
N HIS A 248 10.76 3.19 22.13
CA HIS A 248 9.42 2.99 22.67
C HIS A 248 8.57 4.27 22.60
N LEU A 249 7.25 4.06 22.48
CA LEU A 249 6.24 5.09 22.74
C LEU A 249 5.77 4.91 24.20
N PRO A 250 5.62 6.00 24.97
CA PRO A 250 5.19 5.88 26.37
C PRO A 250 3.74 5.40 26.45
N MET A 251 3.51 4.39 27.29
CA MET A 251 2.19 3.89 27.62
C MET A 251 1.87 4.29 29.06
N LEU A 252 0.87 5.16 29.26
CA LEU A 252 0.52 5.70 30.59
C LEU A 252 -0.71 5.02 31.19
N GLY A 253 -1.34 4.13 30.46
CA GLY A 253 -2.50 3.36 30.87
C GLY A 253 -2.20 1.88 31.01
N GLU A 254 -3.25 1.05 31.08
CA GLU A 254 -3.14 -0.40 31.23
C GLU A 254 -2.92 -1.18 29.92
N ALA A 255 -3.04 -0.51 28.76
CA ALA A 255 -2.82 -1.15 27.48
C ALA A 255 -1.32 -1.43 27.26
N ASP A 256 -0.99 -2.64 26.80
CA ASP A 256 0.40 -3.07 26.59
C ASP A 256 1.05 -2.40 25.36
N SER A 257 0.26 -2.03 24.37
CA SER A 257 0.76 -1.44 23.12
C SER A 257 -0.33 -0.63 22.39
N LEU A 258 0.09 0.20 21.43
CA LEU A 258 -0.79 0.88 20.48
C LEU A 258 -1.01 0.01 19.24
N ASN A 259 -2.10 0.28 18.53
CA ASN A 259 -2.30 -0.28 17.18
C ASN A 259 -1.10 0.04 16.29
N LEU A 260 -0.67 -0.92 15.46
CA LEU A 260 0.50 -0.81 14.59
C LEU A 260 0.48 0.46 13.71
N ALA A 261 -0.64 0.76 13.05
CA ALA A 261 -0.75 1.94 12.19
C ALA A 261 -0.69 3.26 12.99
N MET A 262 -1.20 3.26 14.22
CA MET A 262 -1.10 4.42 15.12
C MET A 262 0.34 4.66 15.56
N SER A 263 1.05 3.59 15.95
CA SER A 263 2.47 3.68 16.32
C SER A 263 3.33 4.23 15.19
N CYS A 264 3.12 3.71 13.97
CA CYS A 264 3.78 4.23 12.76
C CYS A 264 3.48 5.73 12.57
N GLY A 265 2.22 6.13 12.69
CA GLY A 265 1.81 7.53 12.53
C GLY A 265 2.49 8.47 13.53
N ILE A 266 2.53 8.10 14.80
CA ILE A 266 3.14 8.92 15.87
C ILE A 266 4.64 9.15 15.57
N VAL A 267 5.39 8.09 15.27
CA VAL A 267 6.84 8.18 15.00
C VAL A 267 7.11 8.97 13.73
N LEU A 268 6.34 8.74 12.65
CA LEU A 268 6.52 9.46 11.39
C LEU A 268 6.22 10.95 11.53
N TYR A 269 5.18 11.33 12.25
CA TYR A 269 4.84 12.75 12.45
C TYR A 269 5.77 13.45 13.44
N GLU A 270 6.36 12.74 14.40
CA GLU A 270 7.47 13.28 15.18
C GLU A 270 8.69 13.55 14.30
N SER A 271 9.00 12.66 13.36
CA SER A 271 10.06 12.88 12.38
C SER A 271 9.82 14.14 11.52
N ILE A 272 8.58 14.38 11.09
CA ILE A 272 8.20 15.63 10.40
C ILE A 272 8.41 16.83 11.31
N ARG A 273 7.91 16.76 12.56
CA ARG A 273 8.03 17.85 13.52
C ARG A 273 9.50 18.28 13.74
N GLN A 274 10.39 17.31 13.85
CA GLN A 274 11.81 17.60 14.04
C GLN A 274 12.45 18.18 12.79
N ARG A 275 12.09 17.71 11.59
CA ARG A 275 12.67 18.19 10.32
C ARG A 275 12.17 19.56 9.90
N ASN A 276 10.97 19.96 10.32
CA ASN A 276 10.39 21.28 10.01
C ASN A 276 10.78 22.38 11.03
N LYS A 277 11.60 22.05 12.02
CA LYS A 277 12.23 22.98 12.95
C LYS A 277 13.68 23.25 12.53
#